data_50ebfe9857f4d164f817bee79de807ef
#
_entry.id   50ebfe9857f4d164f817bee79de807ef
#
_cell.length_a   1.000
_cell.length_b   1.000
_cell.length_c   1.000
_cell.angle_alpha   90.00
_cell.angle_beta   90.00
_cell.angle_gamma   90.00
#
_symmetry.space_group_name_H-M   'P 1'
#
loop_
_entity.id
_entity.type
_entity.pdbx_description
1 polymer ?
#
loop_
_entity_poly.entity_id
_entity_poly.type
_entity_poly.pdbx_seq_one_letter_code
_entity_poly.pdbx_strand_id
1 'polypeptide(L)'
;LSSCRNGNGDYDASGIFETTEITVSARSSGELIRLDLDEGMAVKTGQLLGYIDTTQLHLKKEELLASLQATDSRRYNISRQIASLKQEIATQKKEQARFRNLVEDKAANRKQLDDINARIAVLEKQLAAQTETLENSNRGVSGQVRMLEAQIAQVEDMIRKCAVTSPVDGTVLTKYAEQGEMAAQGRSLFKVGDLTDMYLRAYITADQLTELKIGQEVKVYADEGKTGRREYRGTVSWISDKAEFTPKTIQTRDERANLVYAVKIAVTNDGYIKRGMYGEMKTD
;
A
#
# COMPACT_ATOMS: atom_id res chain seq x y z
N LEU A 1 -62.95 -32.12 11.26
CA LEU A 1 -61.57 -32.42 10.82
C LEU A 1 -60.97 -31.19 10.18
N SER A 2 -60.46 -30.30 11.00
CA SER A 2 -59.77 -29.11 10.58
C SER A 2 -58.28 -29.45 10.46
N SER A 3 -57.77 -29.55 9.25
CA SER A 3 -56.36 -29.76 8.99
C SER A 3 -55.63 -28.42 9.24
N CYS A 4 -54.83 -28.39 10.30
CA CYS A 4 -53.84 -27.36 10.47
C CYS A 4 -52.80 -27.50 9.36
N ARG A 5 -52.86 -26.66 8.34
CA ARG A 5 -51.81 -26.48 7.35
C ARG A 5 -50.66 -25.72 8.04
N ASN A 6 -49.62 -26.43 8.40
CA ASN A 6 -48.37 -25.85 8.84
C ASN A 6 -47.84 -24.92 7.73
N GLY A 7 -47.68 -23.66 8.05
CA GLY A 7 -47.09 -22.67 7.14
C GLY A 7 -45.57 -22.84 7.01
N ASN A 8 -45.14 -23.87 6.30
CA ASN A 8 -43.76 -24.09 5.90
C ASN A 8 -43.74 -24.53 4.44
N GLY A 9 -43.72 -23.62 3.49
CA GLY A 9 -43.76 -24.02 2.08
C GLY A 9 -43.70 -22.92 1.04
N ASP A 10 -43.50 -21.68 1.44
CA ASP A 10 -43.51 -20.59 0.44
C ASP A 10 -42.09 -20.14 -0.02
N TYR A 11 -41.02 -20.61 0.65
CA TYR A 11 -39.63 -20.19 0.36
C TYR A 11 -38.69 -21.40 0.32
N ASP A 12 -37.69 -21.32 -0.56
CA ASP A 12 -36.76 -22.43 -0.82
C ASP A 12 -35.57 -22.41 0.13
N ALA A 13 -35.15 -21.24 0.61
CA ALA A 13 -34.06 -21.10 1.56
C ALA A 13 -34.20 -19.86 2.43
N SER A 14 -33.61 -19.89 3.62
CA SER A 14 -33.53 -18.76 4.56
C SER A 14 -32.10 -18.51 4.99
N GLY A 15 -31.81 -17.28 5.37
CA GLY A 15 -30.49 -16.87 5.78
C GLY A 15 -30.44 -15.48 6.40
N ILE A 16 -29.27 -14.88 6.39
CA ILE A 16 -29.04 -13.53 6.89
C ILE A 16 -28.34 -12.67 5.85
N PHE A 17 -28.64 -11.37 5.86
CA PHE A 17 -27.95 -10.40 5.01
C PHE A 17 -26.59 -10.05 5.59
N GLU A 18 -25.58 -10.15 4.75
CA GLU A 18 -24.20 -9.84 5.03
C GLU A 18 -23.64 -8.86 3.97
N THR A 19 -22.51 -8.24 4.30
CA THR A 19 -21.72 -7.46 3.34
C THR A 19 -20.25 -7.85 3.43
N THR A 20 -19.46 -7.47 2.45
CA THR A 20 -18.00 -7.62 2.54
C THR A 20 -17.45 -6.58 3.49
N GLU A 21 -16.81 -7.03 4.56
CA GLU A 21 -16.26 -6.18 5.60
C GLU A 21 -14.75 -6.14 5.53
N ILE A 22 -14.18 -4.96 5.62
CA ILE A 22 -12.73 -4.74 5.69
C ILE A 22 -12.39 -4.12 7.04
N THR A 23 -11.56 -4.79 7.81
CA THR A 23 -11.02 -4.22 9.05
C THR A 23 -9.77 -3.41 8.72
N VAL A 24 -9.84 -2.11 8.99
CA VAL A 24 -8.71 -1.19 8.83
C VAL A 24 -7.90 -1.17 10.11
N SER A 25 -6.63 -1.53 10.00
CA SER A 25 -5.70 -1.59 11.12
C SER A 25 -4.62 -0.53 11.01
N ALA A 26 -4.08 -0.11 12.16
CA ALA A 26 -2.93 0.79 12.23
C ALA A 26 -1.73 0.20 11.49
N ARG A 27 -1.11 0.98 10.60
CA ARG A 27 0.08 0.58 9.84
C ARG A 27 1.38 1.06 10.49
N SER A 28 1.26 1.88 11.55
CA SER A 28 2.36 2.40 12.37
C SER A 28 1.97 2.36 13.84
N SER A 29 2.96 2.55 14.73
CA SER A 29 2.73 2.64 16.17
C SER A 29 2.88 4.08 16.64
N GLY A 30 2.04 4.53 17.56
CA GLY A 30 2.04 5.86 18.15
C GLY A 30 0.67 6.26 18.69
N GLU A 31 0.54 7.47 19.21
CA GLU A 31 -0.73 8.03 19.65
C GLU A 31 -1.61 8.43 18.46
N LEU A 32 -2.90 8.12 18.51
CA LEU A 32 -3.89 8.58 17.55
C LEU A 32 -4.19 10.07 17.83
N ILE A 33 -3.46 10.95 17.15
CA ILE A 33 -3.63 12.41 17.34
C ILE A 33 -5.00 12.87 16.86
N ARG A 34 -5.53 12.21 15.81
CA ARG A 34 -6.81 12.52 15.22
C ARG A 34 -7.45 11.27 14.64
N LEU A 35 -8.75 11.09 14.85
CA LEU A 35 -9.54 10.03 14.25
C LEU A 35 -10.99 10.53 14.03
N ASP A 36 -11.22 11.12 12.85
CA ASP A 36 -12.49 11.76 12.48
C ASP A 36 -13.39 10.75 11.76
N LEU A 37 -13.93 9.81 12.50
CA LEU A 37 -14.92 8.88 12.00
C LEU A 37 -15.89 8.48 13.10
N ASP A 38 -17.12 8.23 12.69
CA ASP A 38 -18.18 7.68 13.53
C ASP A 38 -18.87 6.50 12.82
N GLU A 39 -19.47 5.62 13.61
CA GLU A 39 -20.26 4.52 13.06
C GLU A 39 -21.44 5.04 12.25
N GLY A 40 -21.66 4.49 11.07
CA GLY A 40 -22.65 4.96 10.11
C GLY A 40 -22.16 6.04 9.14
N MET A 41 -20.95 6.57 9.31
CA MET A 41 -20.35 7.56 8.40
C MET A 41 -20.01 6.93 7.05
N ALA A 42 -20.41 7.57 5.95
CA ALA A 42 -19.99 7.19 4.61
C ALA A 42 -18.56 7.67 4.35
N VAL A 43 -17.73 6.80 3.79
CA VAL A 43 -16.32 7.07 3.48
C VAL A 43 -15.99 6.66 2.05
N LYS A 44 -14.97 7.32 1.48
CA LYS A 44 -14.46 7.04 0.12
C LYS A 44 -13.07 6.44 0.17
N THR A 45 -12.74 5.68 -0.84
CA THR A 45 -11.40 5.12 -1.05
C THR A 45 -10.34 6.22 -1.01
N GLY A 46 -9.30 6.03 -0.17
CA GLY A 46 -8.23 7.00 0.03
C GLY A 46 -8.59 8.20 0.92
N GLN A 47 -9.83 8.33 1.39
CA GLN A 47 -10.23 9.40 2.30
C GLN A 47 -9.42 9.33 3.59
N LEU A 48 -8.78 10.44 3.94
CA LEU A 48 -8.05 10.60 5.20
C LEU A 48 -9.06 10.73 6.35
N LEU A 49 -8.97 9.84 7.32
CA LEU A 49 -9.86 9.75 8.48
C LEU A 49 -9.16 10.08 9.79
N GLY A 50 -7.83 10.13 9.78
CA GLY A 50 -7.06 10.45 10.96
C GLY A 50 -5.57 10.22 10.74
N TYR A 51 -4.77 10.41 11.79
CA TYR A 51 -3.35 10.13 11.75
C TYR A 51 -2.78 9.84 13.12
N ILE A 52 -1.75 8.98 13.11
CA ILE A 52 -0.91 8.63 14.25
C ILE A 52 0.20 9.67 14.35
N ASP A 53 0.70 9.94 15.57
CA ASP A 53 1.78 10.90 15.80
C ASP A 53 3.02 10.60 14.93
N THR A 54 3.49 11.63 14.23
CA THR A 54 4.63 11.57 13.32
C THR A 54 5.82 12.40 13.81
N THR A 55 5.73 13.01 15.00
CA THR A 55 6.73 13.96 15.50
C THR A 55 8.14 13.38 15.50
N GLN A 56 8.29 12.17 16.05
CA GLN A 56 9.62 11.51 16.10
C GLN A 56 10.13 11.13 14.71
N LEU A 57 9.24 10.76 13.79
CA LEU A 57 9.61 10.43 12.42
C LEU A 57 10.05 11.66 11.63
N HIS A 58 9.41 12.80 11.83
CA HIS A 58 9.83 14.06 11.23
C HIS A 58 11.20 14.52 11.76
N LEU A 59 11.43 14.44 13.07
CA LEU A 59 12.73 14.76 13.66
C LEU A 59 13.83 13.84 13.11
N LYS A 60 13.55 12.55 12.97
CA LYS A 60 14.48 11.59 12.35
C LYS A 60 14.77 11.90 10.90
N LYS A 61 13.76 12.32 10.13
CA LYS A 61 13.94 12.76 8.76
C LYS A 61 14.87 13.98 8.68
N GLU A 62 14.67 14.98 9.53
CA GLU A 62 15.52 16.19 9.57
C GLU A 62 16.96 15.85 9.94
N GLU A 63 17.20 14.96 10.90
CA GLU A 63 18.53 14.46 11.24
C GLU A 63 19.25 13.83 10.04
N LEU A 64 18.52 12.98 9.28
CA LEU A 64 19.06 12.34 8.09
C LEU A 64 19.35 13.33 6.96
N LEU A 65 18.49 14.33 6.76
CA LEU A 65 18.70 15.40 5.78
C LEU A 65 19.94 16.24 6.12
N ALA A 66 20.12 16.57 7.39
CA ALA A 66 21.33 17.28 7.83
C ALA A 66 22.59 16.44 7.61
N SER A 67 22.53 15.13 7.89
CA SER A 67 23.62 14.19 7.66
C SER A 67 23.95 14.04 6.17
N LEU A 68 22.92 14.03 5.31
CA LEU A 68 23.09 13.99 3.86
C LEU A 68 23.80 15.26 3.37
N GLN A 69 23.35 16.43 3.78
CA GLN A 69 23.98 17.70 3.42
C GLN A 69 25.44 17.76 3.87
N ALA A 70 25.75 17.36 5.12
CA ALA A 70 27.10 17.30 5.65
C ALA A 70 27.98 16.31 4.86
N THR A 71 27.43 15.19 4.43
CA THR A 71 28.15 14.20 3.62
C THR A 71 28.40 14.72 2.20
N ASP A 72 27.39 15.29 1.56
CA ASP A 72 27.53 15.82 0.20
C ASP A 72 28.52 17.00 0.11
N SER A 73 28.60 17.80 1.18
CA SER A 73 29.58 18.91 1.27
C SER A 73 31.06 18.46 1.24
N ARG A 74 31.31 17.17 1.47
CA ARG A 74 32.67 16.58 1.40
C ARG A 74 33.12 16.29 -0.04
N ARG A 75 32.29 16.51 -1.04
CA ARG A 75 32.65 16.31 -2.44
C ARG A 75 33.78 17.26 -2.84
N TYR A 76 34.80 16.72 -3.45
CA TYR A 76 35.88 17.51 -4.02
C TYR A 76 35.44 18.15 -5.33
N ASN A 77 35.74 19.44 -5.51
CA ASN A 77 35.70 20.07 -6.81
C ASN A 77 36.96 19.71 -7.56
N ILE A 78 36.92 18.66 -8.36
CA ILE A 78 38.07 18.11 -9.08
C ILE A 78 38.74 19.18 -9.94
N SER A 79 37.98 19.97 -10.69
CA SER A 79 38.52 20.99 -11.55
C SER A 79 39.38 22.01 -10.81
N ARG A 80 38.97 22.41 -9.60
CA ARG A 80 39.76 23.33 -8.76
C ARG A 80 41.01 22.67 -8.21
N GLN A 81 40.92 21.44 -7.78
CA GLN A 81 42.04 20.70 -7.17
C GLN A 81 43.18 20.41 -8.16
N ILE A 82 42.87 20.21 -9.44
CA ILE A 82 43.87 19.91 -10.49
C ILE A 82 44.25 21.13 -11.33
N ALA A 83 43.70 22.32 -11.05
CA ALA A 83 43.92 23.52 -11.86
C ALA A 83 45.38 23.93 -11.93
N SER A 84 46.12 23.90 -10.81
CA SER A 84 47.54 24.26 -10.77
C SER A 84 48.38 23.28 -11.60
N LEU A 85 48.11 21.98 -11.51
CA LEU A 85 48.84 20.96 -12.26
C LEU A 85 48.59 21.07 -13.78
N LYS A 86 47.34 21.36 -14.16
CA LYS A 86 46.99 21.66 -15.58
C LYS A 86 47.71 22.90 -16.09
N GLN A 87 47.82 23.95 -15.28
CA GLN A 87 48.52 25.15 -15.64
C GLN A 87 50.04 24.91 -15.80
N GLU A 88 50.67 24.11 -14.93
CA GLU A 88 52.07 23.71 -15.03
C GLU A 88 52.34 22.95 -16.34
N ILE A 89 51.46 21.96 -16.66
CA ILE A 89 51.55 21.21 -17.93
C ILE A 89 51.43 22.15 -19.12
N ALA A 90 50.47 23.09 -19.10
CA ALA A 90 50.30 24.06 -20.17
C ALA A 90 51.54 24.93 -20.37
N THR A 91 52.20 25.36 -19.27
CA THR A 91 53.46 26.12 -19.32
C THR A 91 54.58 25.29 -19.92
N GLN A 92 54.75 24.03 -19.47
CA GLN A 92 55.77 23.13 -20.02
C GLN A 92 55.55 22.82 -21.52
N LYS A 93 54.30 22.69 -21.96
CA LYS A 93 53.95 22.49 -23.40
C LYS A 93 54.28 23.70 -24.24
N LYS A 94 54.13 24.91 -23.73
CA LYS A 94 54.58 26.12 -24.42
C LYS A 94 56.12 26.14 -24.56
N GLU A 95 56.84 25.79 -23.52
CA GLU A 95 58.29 25.71 -23.54
C GLU A 95 58.78 24.58 -24.47
N GLN A 96 58.12 23.43 -24.49
CA GLN A 96 58.34 22.34 -25.42
C GLN A 96 58.25 22.81 -26.90
N ALA A 97 57.21 23.57 -27.24
CA ALA A 97 57.01 24.10 -28.58
C ALA A 97 58.13 25.06 -28.95
N ARG A 98 58.53 25.93 -28.02
CA ARG A 98 59.64 26.83 -28.21
C ARG A 98 60.96 26.10 -28.48
N PHE A 99 61.34 25.18 -27.64
CA PHE A 99 62.55 24.39 -27.76
C PHE A 99 62.57 23.48 -28.98
N ARG A 100 61.43 22.98 -29.45
CA ARG A 100 61.31 22.19 -30.68
C ARG A 100 61.77 23.01 -31.88
N ASN A 101 61.27 24.23 -32.03
CA ASN A 101 61.67 25.12 -33.10
C ASN A 101 63.18 25.46 -33.04
N LEU A 102 63.73 25.77 -31.87
CA LEU A 102 65.13 26.03 -31.66
C LEU A 102 66.04 24.84 -32.01
N VAL A 103 65.59 23.60 -31.70
CA VAL A 103 66.36 22.39 -32.09
C VAL A 103 66.33 22.19 -33.63
N GLU A 104 65.18 22.45 -34.25
CA GLU A 104 65.04 22.40 -35.75
C GLU A 104 65.94 23.37 -36.39
N ASP A 105 66.09 24.59 -35.87
CA ASP A 105 66.99 25.64 -36.34
C ASP A 105 68.49 25.44 -35.97
N LYS A 106 68.79 24.28 -35.30
CA LYS A 106 70.14 23.96 -34.76
C LYS A 106 70.64 24.95 -33.71
N ALA A 107 69.75 25.75 -33.09
CA ALA A 107 70.06 26.76 -32.08
C ALA A 107 69.99 26.29 -30.64
N ALA A 108 69.59 25.07 -30.38
CA ALA A 108 69.47 24.43 -29.02
C ALA A 108 69.85 22.94 -29.01
N ASN A 109 70.26 22.47 -27.83
CA ASN A 109 70.64 21.06 -27.64
C ASN A 109 69.36 20.15 -27.50
N ARG A 110 69.32 19.05 -28.24
CA ARG A 110 68.26 18.07 -28.26
C ARG A 110 67.95 17.48 -26.83
N LYS A 111 68.98 17.35 -26.00
CA LYS A 111 68.86 16.90 -24.64
C LYS A 111 67.86 17.74 -23.82
N GLN A 112 67.85 19.07 -24.01
CA GLN A 112 66.94 19.99 -23.34
C GLN A 112 65.49 19.74 -23.72
N LEU A 113 65.22 19.43 -25.01
CA LEU A 113 63.86 19.04 -25.44
C LEU A 113 63.45 17.69 -24.86
N ASP A 114 64.38 16.73 -24.77
CA ASP A 114 64.10 15.42 -24.17
C ASP A 114 63.79 15.54 -22.66
N ASP A 115 64.52 16.40 -21.93
CA ASP A 115 64.27 16.69 -20.52
C ASP A 115 62.89 17.35 -20.32
N ILE A 116 62.48 18.28 -21.18
CA ILE A 116 61.12 18.89 -21.14
C ILE A 116 60.05 17.83 -21.42
N ASN A 117 60.26 16.96 -22.42
CA ASN A 117 59.32 15.88 -22.73
C ASN A 117 59.15 14.93 -21.56
N ALA A 118 60.25 14.54 -20.90
CA ALA A 118 60.22 13.70 -19.70
C ALA A 118 59.45 14.38 -18.56
N ARG A 119 59.65 15.69 -18.36
CA ARG A 119 58.95 16.46 -17.33
C ARG A 119 57.43 16.49 -17.59
N ILE A 120 56.99 16.74 -18.82
CA ILE A 120 55.58 16.73 -19.22
C ILE A 120 54.99 15.36 -18.96
N ALA A 121 55.65 14.27 -19.34
CA ALA A 121 55.17 12.91 -19.13
C ALA A 121 54.95 12.59 -17.65
N VAL A 122 55.84 13.04 -16.75
CA VAL A 122 55.69 12.89 -15.31
C VAL A 122 54.49 13.66 -14.79
N LEU A 123 54.33 14.94 -15.21
CA LEU A 123 53.23 15.79 -14.77
C LEU A 123 51.88 15.27 -15.27
N GLU A 124 51.80 14.73 -16.48
CA GLU A 124 50.56 14.12 -17.02
C GLU A 124 50.18 12.87 -16.24
N LYS A 125 51.16 12.03 -15.86
CA LYS A 125 50.91 10.88 -14.98
C LYS A 125 50.44 11.28 -13.58
N GLN A 126 51.05 12.35 -13.01
CA GLN A 126 50.61 12.90 -11.74
C GLN A 126 49.17 13.44 -11.80
N LEU A 127 48.84 14.16 -12.89
CA LEU A 127 47.47 14.63 -13.14
C LEU A 127 46.47 13.50 -13.21
N ALA A 128 46.78 12.43 -13.95
CA ALA A 128 45.92 11.27 -14.06
C ALA A 128 45.70 10.58 -12.68
N ALA A 129 46.77 10.33 -11.94
CA ALA A 129 46.69 9.73 -10.63
C ALA A 129 45.91 10.59 -9.62
N GLN A 130 46.14 11.91 -9.61
CA GLN A 130 45.40 12.83 -8.77
C GLN A 130 43.92 12.88 -9.13
N THR A 131 43.60 12.91 -10.41
CA THR A 131 42.20 12.90 -10.88
C THR A 131 41.51 11.64 -10.48
N GLU A 132 42.11 10.47 -10.68
CA GLU A 132 41.56 9.18 -10.31
C GLU A 132 41.32 9.09 -8.79
N THR A 133 42.26 9.56 -7.95
CA THR A 133 42.10 9.58 -6.50
C THR A 133 40.90 10.42 -6.07
N LEU A 134 40.70 11.61 -6.64
CA LEU A 134 39.59 12.50 -6.34
C LEU A 134 38.27 11.94 -6.84
N GLU A 135 38.24 11.31 -8.01
CA GLU A 135 37.05 10.63 -8.54
C GLU A 135 36.63 9.44 -7.69
N ASN A 136 37.60 8.63 -7.23
CA ASN A 136 37.34 7.52 -6.34
C ASN A 136 36.77 8.00 -4.99
N SER A 137 37.34 9.07 -4.43
CA SER A 137 36.84 9.70 -3.23
C SER A 137 35.40 10.20 -3.41
N ASN A 138 35.09 10.91 -4.52
CA ASN A 138 33.76 11.39 -4.82
C ASN A 138 32.76 10.24 -5.08
N ARG A 139 33.20 9.11 -5.66
CA ARG A 139 32.40 7.90 -5.77
C ARG A 139 32.02 7.32 -4.38
N GLY A 140 32.97 7.33 -3.45
CA GLY A 140 32.70 6.95 -2.07
C GLY A 140 31.64 7.83 -1.40
N VAL A 141 31.78 9.16 -1.53
CA VAL A 141 30.78 10.13 -1.05
C VAL A 141 29.42 9.88 -1.68
N SER A 142 29.38 9.64 -3.01
CA SER A 142 28.12 9.34 -3.71
C SER A 142 27.45 8.06 -3.19
N GLY A 143 28.23 7.06 -2.80
CA GLY A 143 27.71 5.84 -2.17
C GLY A 143 27.05 6.13 -0.81
N GLN A 144 27.70 6.96 0.00
CA GLN A 144 27.17 7.36 1.32
C GLN A 144 25.89 8.21 1.18
N VAL A 145 25.86 9.15 0.21
CA VAL A 145 24.66 9.96 -0.07
C VAL A 145 23.50 9.07 -0.45
N ARG A 146 23.67 8.12 -1.38
CA ARG A 146 22.59 7.19 -1.77
C ARG A 146 22.08 6.34 -0.60
N MET A 147 22.95 5.94 0.32
CA MET A 147 22.54 5.21 1.53
C MET A 147 21.64 6.09 2.42
N LEU A 148 21.99 7.36 2.63
CA LEU A 148 21.18 8.31 3.39
C LEU A 148 19.85 8.62 2.70
N GLU A 149 19.84 8.78 1.38
CA GLU A 149 18.60 8.94 0.59
C GLU A 149 17.65 7.75 0.78
N ALA A 150 18.18 6.51 0.78
CA ALA A 150 17.38 5.33 1.04
C ALA A 150 16.81 5.30 2.46
N GLN A 151 17.57 5.74 3.47
CA GLN A 151 17.08 5.86 4.84
C GLN A 151 15.99 6.93 4.98
N ILE A 152 16.15 8.07 4.30
CA ILE A 152 15.12 9.12 4.25
C ILE A 152 13.84 8.55 3.64
N ALA A 153 13.93 7.84 2.51
CA ALA A 153 12.77 7.22 1.86
C ALA A 153 12.06 6.21 2.77
N GLN A 154 12.78 5.45 3.61
CA GLN A 154 12.19 4.56 4.60
C GLN A 154 11.40 5.34 5.67
N VAL A 155 11.96 6.43 6.20
CA VAL A 155 11.27 7.27 7.19
C VAL A 155 10.03 7.93 6.57
N GLU A 156 10.11 8.39 5.33
CA GLU A 156 8.96 8.94 4.60
C GLU A 156 7.85 7.90 4.40
N ASP A 157 8.21 6.66 4.14
CA ASP A 157 7.23 5.57 4.06
C ASP A 157 6.55 5.32 5.41
N MET A 158 7.30 5.36 6.52
CA MET A 158 6.74 5.28 7.87
C MET A 158 5.78 6.43 8.16
N ILE A 159 6.14 7.66 7.77
CA ILE A 159 5.26 8.84 7.91
C ILE A 159 3.96 8.65 7.11
N ARG A 160 4.05 8.19 5.86
CA ARG A 160 2.84 7.89 5.05
C ARG A 160 1.95 6.84 5.71
N LYS A 161 2.54 5.83 6.36
CA LYS A 161 1.81 4.78 7.09
C LYS A 161 1.12 5.26 8.37
N CYS A 162 1.48 6.42 8.89
CA CYS A 162 0.78 7.05 10.01
C CYS A 162 -0.58 7.63 9.61
N ALA A 163 -0.82 7.89 8.32
CA ALA A 163 -2.13 8.29 7.83
C ALA A 163 -3.13 7.13 7.88
N VAL A 164 -4.27 7.35 8.52
CA VAL A 164 -5.39 6.41 8.60
C VAL A 164 -6.38 6.77 7.49
N THR A 165 -6.49 5.89 6.49
CA THR A 165 -7.34 6.11 5.31
C THR A 165 -8.28 4.93 5.09
N SER A 166 -9.44 5.18 4.44
CA SER A 166 -10.30 4.08 4.00
C SER A 166 -9.72 3.41 2.76
N PRO A 167 -9.63 2.07 2.73
CA PRO A 167 -9.17 1.33 1.56
C PRO A 167 -10.24 1.17 0.46
N VAL A 168 -11.53 1.39 0.80
CA VAL A 168 -12.68 1.19 -0.08
C VAL A 168 -13.73 2.28 0.16
N ASP A 169 -14.63 2.42 -0.81
CA ASP A 169 -15.87 3.16 -0.62
C ASP A 169 -16.82 2.33 0.25
N GLY A 170 -17.56 2.96 1.15
CA GLY A 170 -18.49 2.24 2.01
C GLY A 170 -18.94 3.05 3.23
N THR A 171 -19.44 2.33 4.22
CA THR A 171 -19.91 2.88 5.49
C THR A 171 -19.08 2.31 6.64
N VAL A 172 -18.71 3.14 7.60
CA VAL A 172 -18.06 2.70 8.85
C VAL A 172 -19.06 1.85 9.65
N LEU A 173 -18.75 0.59 9.86
CA LEU A 173 -19.60 -0.37 10.54
C LEU A 173 -19.35 -0.45 12.04
N THR A 174 -18.09 -0.30 12.44
CA THR A 174 -17.65 -0.39 13.84
C THR A 174 -16.37 0.44 14.01
N LYS A 175 -16.32 1.21 15.08
CA LYS A 175 -15.14 1.97 15.53
C LYS A 175 -14.51 1.22 16.72
N TYR A 176 -13.22 0.90 16.63
CA TYR A 176 -12.48 0.12 17.65
C TYR A 176 -11.49 0.97 18.44
N ALA A 177 -11.22 2.19 18.02
CA ALA A 177 -10.24 3.06 18.66
C ALA A 177 -10.73 4.50 18.71
N GLU A 178 -10.29 5.24 19.71
CA GLU A 178 -10.61 6.64 19.91
C GLU A 178 -9.37 7.53 19.77
N GLN A 179 -9.59 8.80 19.47
CA GLN A 179 -8.54 9.81 19.49
C GLN A 179 -7.88 9.87 20.88
N GLY A 180 -6.57 10.02 20.93
CA GLY A 180 -5.76 10.00 22.15
C GLY A 180 -5.31 8.62 22.61
N GLU A 181 -5.81 7.54 22.01
CA GLU A 181 -5.36 6.19 22.34
C GLU A 181 -4.04 5.84 21.66
N MET A 182 -3.26 4.97 22.30
CA MET A 182 -2.08 4.37 21.69
C MET A 182 -2.46 3.28 20.72
N ALA A 183 -2.04 3.42 19.46
CA ALA A 183 -2.15 2.38 18.45
C ALA A 183 -0.81 1.65 18.30
N ALA A 184 -0.85 0.32 18.35
CA ALA A 184 0.25 -0.53 17.92
C ALA A 184 0.04 -0.95 16.47
N GLN A 185 1.10 -1.20 15.72
CA GLN A 185 0.97 -1.73 14.36
C GLN A 185 0.16 -3.03 14.35
N GLY A 186 -0.85 -3.11 13.47
CA GLY A 186 -1.78 -4.23 13.38
C GLY A 186 -3.04 -4.10 14.26
N ARG A 187 -3.10 -3.14 15.19
CA ARG A 187 -4.31 -2.88 15.98
C ARG A 187 -5.45 -2.43 15.07
N SER A 188 -6.62 -3.06 15.18
CA SER A 188 -7.84 -2.67 14.47
C SER A 188 -8.28 -1.28 14.93
N LEU A 189 -8.54 -0.38 13.97
CA LEU A 189 -9.02 0.98 14.23
C LEU A 189 -10.51 1.11 13.94
N PHE A 190 -10.96 0.59 12.81
CA PHE A 190 -12.38 0.58 12.43
C PHE A 190 -12.66 -0.50 11.41
N LYS A 191 -13.92 -0.75 11.15
CA LYS A 191 -14.40 -1.66 10.13
C LYS A 191 -15.26 -0.89 9.13
N VAL A 192 -15.05 -1.12 7.85
CA VAL A 192 -15.82 -0.53 6.75
C VAL A 192 -16.44 -1.62 5.89
N GLY A 193 -17.64 -1.40 5.37
CA GLY A 193 -18.31 -2.30 4.42
C GLY A 193 -19.20 -1.53 3.46
N ASP A 194 -19.39 -2.09 2.28
CA ASP A 194 -20.33 -1.57 1.32
C ASP A 194 -21.75 -2.05 1.64
N LEU A 195 -22.60 -1.12 2.08
CA LEU A 195 -23.99 -1.43 2.40
C LEU A 195 -24.92 -1.31 1.18
N THR A 196 -24.42 -0.90 0.01
CA THR A 196 -25.18 -0.84 -1.24
C THR A 196 -25.22 -2.21 -1.89
N ASP A 197 -24.08 -2.89 -1.93
CA ASP A 197 -23.95 -4.24 -2.47
C ASP A 197 -23.86 -5.25 -1.31
N MET A 198 -24.99 -5.85 -1.02
CA MET A 198 -25.11 -6.85 0.03
C MET A 198 -25.37 -8.24 -0.56
N TYR A 199 -25.26 -9.27 0.26
CA TYR A 199 -25.66 -10.60 -0.14
C TYR A 199 -26.45 -11.28 0.99
N LEU A 200 -27.47 -12.03 0.57
CA LEU A 200 -28.14 -12.98 1.44
C LEU A 200 -27.28 -14.25 1.49
N ARG A 201 -26.77 -14.62 2.66
CA ARG A 201 -26.17 -15.92 2.90
C ARG A 201 -27.26 -16.85 3.37
N ALA A 202 -27.79 -17.65 2.46
CA ALA A 202 -28.83 -18.62 2.72
C ALA A 202 -28.28 -20.06 2.69
N TYR A 203 -29.07 -20.98 3.18
CA TYR A 203 -28.71 -22.40 3.26
C TYR A 203 -29.74 -23.25 2.53
N ILE A 204 -29.27 -24.10 1.62
CA ILE A 204 -30.09 -25.01 0.81
C ILE A 204 -29.74 -26.46 1.11
N THR A 205 -30.70 -27.37 0.87
CA THR A 205 -30.47 -28.81 0.94
C THR A 205 -29.78 -29.36 -0.29
N ALA A 206 -29.30 -30.61 -0.24
CA ALA A 206 -28.67 -31.27 -1.38
C ALA A 206 -29.62 -31.44 -2.56
N ASP A 207 -30.93 -31.60 -2.32
CA ASP A 207 -31.93 -31.74 -3.37
C ASP A 207 -32.12 -30.42 -4.13
N GLN A 208 -32.20 -29.31 -3.40
CA GLN A 208 -32.32 -27.95 -3.96
C GLN A 208 -31.06 -27.52 -4.73
N LEU A 209 -29.88 -28.04 -4.35
CA LEU A 209 -28.61 -27.74 -5.04
C LEU A 209 -28.64 -28.14 -6.52
N THR A 210 -29.42 -29.16 -6.90
CA THR A 210 -29.50 -29.59 -8.30
C THR A 210 -30.24 -28.62 -9.21
N GLU A 211 -31.10 -27.78 -8.63
CA GLU A 211 -31.95 -26.81 -9.35
C GLU A 211 -31.36 -25.41 -9.40
N LEU A 212 -30.36 -25.12 -8.53
CA LEU A 212 -29.77 -23.80 -8.38
C LEU A 212 -28.46 -23.66 -9.17
N LYS A 213 -28.30 -22.59 -9.93
CA LYS A 213 -27.08 -22.31 -10.72
C LYS A 213 -26.52 -20.94 -10.41
N ILE A 214 -25.19 -20.83 -10.45
CA ILE A 214 -24.51 -19.53 -10.37
C ILE A 214 -24.94 -18.67 -11.57
N GLY A 215 -25.31 -17.40 -11.28
CA GLY A 215 -25.83 -16.45 -12.26
C GLY A 215 -27.36 -16.49 -12.40
N GLN A 216 -28.05 -17.43 -11.73
CA GLN A 216 -29.51 -17.49 -11.75
C GLN A 216 -30.12 -16.32 -10.99
N GLU A 217 -31.15 -15.71 -11.56
CA GLU A 217 -31.97 -14.72 -10.87
C GLU A 217 -32.97 -15.43 -9.94
N VAL A 218 -33.15 -14.85 -8.76
CA VAL A 218 -34.03 -15.36 -7.71
C VAL A 218 -34.73 -14.19 -7.01
N LYS A 219 -35.86 -14.44 -6.42
CA LYS A 219 -36.53 -13.48 -5.54
C LYS A 219 -35.99 -13.59 -4.14
N VAL A 220 -35.67 -12.46 -3.55
CA VAL A 220 -35.17 -12.35 -2.17
C VAL A 220 -36.15 -11.51 -1.36
N TYR A 221 -36.49 -11.97 -0.21
CA TYR A 221 -37.44 -11.31 0.69
C TYR A 221 -36.73 -10.92 1.97
N ALA A 222 -36.82 -9.65 2.36
CA ALA A 222 -36.37 -9.15 3.64
C ALA A 222 -37.60 -8.93 4.56
N ASP A 223 -37.44 -9.22 5.86
CA ASP A 223 -38.50 -8.99 6.83
C ASP A 223 -38.92 -7.52 6.90
N GLU A 224 -40.22 -7.23 6.83
CA GLU A 224 -40.78 -5.88 6.93
C GLU A 224 -41.86 -5.84 8.01
N GLY A 225 -41.50 -5.27 9.17
CA GLY A 225 -42.38 -5.21 10.32
C GLY A 225 -42.72 -6.59 10.90
N LYS A 226 -43.98 -6.78 11.37
CA LYS A 226 -44.39 -8.05 12.03
C LYS A 226 -44.79 -9.15 11.06
N THR A 227 -45.31 -8.80 9.89
CA THR A 227 -45.90 -9.77 8.93
C THR A 227 -45.61 -9.42 7.48
N GLY A 228 -45.02 -8.23 7.20
CA GLY A 228 -44.70 -7.77 5.86
C GLY A 228 -43.37 -8.35 5.39
N ARG A 229 -43.21 -8.40 4.07
CA ARG A 229 -41.98 -8.79 3.40
C ARG A 229 -41.73 -7.86 2.21
N ARG A 230 -40.50 -7.42 2.10
CA ARG A 230 -40.06 -6.57 0.99
C ARG A 230 -39.28 -7.40 0.01
N GLU A 231 -39.75 -7.40 -1.24
CA GLU A 231 -39.15 -8.18 -2.31
C GLU A 231 -38.00 -7.42 -2.96
N TYR A 232 -36.90 -8.14 -3.23
CA TYR A 232 -35.74 -7.70 -3.99
C TYR A 232 -35.40 -8.72 -5.06
N ARG A 233 -34.80 -8.26 -6.14
CA ARG A 233 -34.16 -9.15 -7.12
C ARG A 233 -32.78 -9.51 -6.61
N GLY A 234 -32.45 -10.80 -6.61
CA GLY A 234 -31.13 -11.30 -6.25
C GLY A 234 -30.55 -12.15 -7.37
N THR A 235 -29.24 -12.27 -7.40
CA THR A 235 -28.52 -13.15 -8.33
C THR A 235 -27.63 -14.08 -7.52
N VAL A 236 -27.71 -15.39 -7.78
CA VAL A 236 -26.84 -16.37 -7.14
C VAL A 236 -25.40 -16.12 -7.56
N SER A 237 -24.58 -15.63 -6.64
CA SER A 237 -23.18 -15.24 -6.90
C SER A 237 -22.18 -16.33 -6.50
N TRP A 238 -22.54 -17.20 -5.58
CA TRP A 238 -21.67 -18.25 -5.10
C TRP A 238 -22.47 -19.39 -4.44
N ILE A 239 -21.99 -20.61 -4.61
CA ILE A 239 -22.51 -21.83 -3.99
C ILE A 239 -21.32 -22.54 -3.34
N SER A 240 -21.45 -22.96 -2.08
CA SER A 240 -20.41 -23.69 -1.36
C SER A 240 -20.12 -25.04 -2.01
N ASP A 241 -18.86 -25.38 -2.17
CA ASP A 241 -18.36 -26.70 -2.62
C ASP A 241 -18.35 -27.72 -1.47
N LYS A 242 -18.59 -27.25 -0.24
CA LYS A 242 -18.56 -28.05 0.98
C LYS A 242 -19.85 -27.93 1.75
N ALA A 243 -20.39 -29.06 2.16
CA ALA A 243 -21.52 -29.10 3.04
C ALA A 243 -21.16 -28.59 4.46
N GLU A 244 -22.04 -27.84 5.04
CA GLU A 244 -21.95 -27.31 6.42
C GLU A 244 -23.08 -27.92 7.26
N PHE A 245 -22.88 -27.97 8.57
CA PHE A 245 -23.98 -28.27 9.48
C PHE A 245 -24.90 -27.07 9.63
N THR A 246 -26.20 -27.28 9.67
CA THR A 246 -27.16 -26.17 9.84
C THR A 246 -26.78 -25.30 11.05
N PRO A 247 -26.64 -23.99 10.88
CA PRO A 247 -26.32 -23.06 11.97
C PRO A 247 -27.37 -23.16 13.10
N LYS A 248 -26.95 -23.04 14.36
CA LYS A 248 -27.79 -23.18 15.56
C LYS A 248 -29.01 -22.24 15.64
N THR A 249 -29.14 -21.29 14.77
CA THR A 249 -30.24 -20.32 14.68
C THR A 249 -31.51 -20.88 14.03
N ILE A 250 -31.46 -22.07 13.41
CA ILE A 250 -32.62 -22.73 12.81
C ILE A 250 -33.10 -23.81 13.79
N GLN A 251 -34.33 -23.68 14.31
CA GLN A 251 -34.78 -24.40 15.50
C GLN A 251 -35.81 -25.51 15.22
N THR A 252 -35.68 -26.31 14.21
CA THR A 252 -36.49 -27.52 14.11
C THR A 252 -35.67 -28.76 14.38
N ARG A 253 -36.30 -29.79 15.02
CA ARG A 253 -35.62 -31.02 15.44
C ARG A 253 -35.15 -31.86 14.25
N ASP A 254 -35.84 -31.78 13.12
CA ASP A 254 -35.57 -32.55 11.91
C ASP A 254 -34.48 -31.91 11.04
N GLU A 255 -34.28 -30.59 11.15
CA GLU A 255 -33.25 -29.85 10.37
C GLU A 255 -31.84 -29.95 11.00
N ARG A 256 -31.70 -30.37 12.24
CA ARG A 256 -30.39 -30.49 12.92
C ARG A 256 -29.48 -31.59 12.39
N ALA A 257 -30.05 -32.54 11.63
CA ALA A 257 -29.33 -33.71 11.12
C ALA A 257 -28.95 -33.59 9.63
N ASN A 258 -29.43 -32.56 8.91
CA ASN A 258 -29.21 -32.44 7.47
C ASN A 258 -28.02 -31.58 7.16
N LEU A 259 -27.17 -32.07 6.27
CA LEU A 259 -26.12 -31.29 5.64
C LEU A 259 -26.76 -30.28 4.70
N VAL A 260 -26.29 -29.02 4.78
CA VAL A 260 -26.76 -27.90 3.94
C VAL A 260 -25.59 -27.28 3.21
N TYR A 261 -25.87 -26.63 2.11
CA TYR A 261 -24.90 -25.88 1.34
C TYR A 261 -25.19 -24.39 1.49
N ALA A 262 -24.15 -23.62 1.84
CA ALA A 262 -24.27 -22.17 1.88
C ALA A 262 -24.31 -21.61 0.45
N VAL A 263 -25.23 -20.68 0.20
CA VAL A 263 -25.31 -19.94 -1.05
C VAL A 263 -25.27 -18.45 -0.76
N LYS A 264 -24.62 -17.68 -1.63
CA LYS A 264 -24.63 -16.22 -1.58
C LYS A 264 -25.43 -15.69 -2.75
N ILE A 265 -26.38 -14.84 -2.44
CA ILE A 265 -27.26 -14.20 -3.40
C ILE A 265 -26.99 -12.71 -3.31
N ALA A 266 -26.40 -12.14 -4.37
CA ALA A 266 -26.11 -10.72 -4.44
C ALA A 266 -27.42 -9.93 -4.60
N VAL A 267 -27.57 -8.88 -3.78
CA VAL A 267 -28.75 -8.02 -3.73
C VAL A 267 -28.32 -6.56 -3.65
N THR A 268 -28.85 -5.72 -4.51
CA THR A 268 -28.68 -4.27 -4.39
C THR A 268 -29.62 -3.72 -3.33
N ASN A 269 -29.07 -3.12 -2.29
CA ASN A 269 -29.79 -2.57 -1.17
C ASN A 269 -30.23 -1.12 -1.45
N ASP A 270 -31.46 -0.82 -1.15
CA ASP A 270 -32.04 0.54 -1.22
C ASP A 270 -31.90 1.33 0.11
N GLY A 271 -31.10 0.80 1.03
CA GLY A 271 -30.89 1.37 2.38
C GLY A 271 -31.77 0.76 3.47
N TYR A 272 -32.74 -0.09 3.10
CA TYR A 272 -33.63 -0.76 4.06
C TYR A 272 -32.94 -1.97 4.72
N ILE A 273 -32.32 -2.83 3.92
CA ILE A 273 -31.65 -4.04 4.42
C ILE A 273 -30.53 -3.66 5.36
N LYS A 274 -30.52 -4.30 6.55
CA LYS A 274 -29.46 -4.15 7.53
C LYS A 274 -28.69 -5.46 7.66
N ARG A 275 -27.40 -5.35 7.95
CA ARG A 275 -26.53 -6.49 8.24
C ARG A 275 -27.10 -7.31 9.41
N GLY A 276 -27.16 -8.64 9.24
CA GLY A 276 -27.74 -9.55 10.23
C GLY A 276 -29.27 -9.65 10.20
N MET A 277 -29.95 -8.88 9.32
CA MET A 277 -31.38 -9.04 9.09
C MET A 277 -31.66 -10.40 8.45
N TYR A 278 -32.76 -11.04 8.83
CA TYR A 278 -33.20 -12.28 8.20
C TYR A 278 -33.77 -12.03 6.81
N GLY A 279 -33.55 -12.99 5.95
CA GLY A 279 -34.10 -12.97 4.60
C GLY A 279 -34.36 -14.38 4.10
N GLU A 280 -35.23 -14.47 3.10
CA GLU A 280 -35.63 -15.70 2.45
C GLU A 280 -35.43 -15.60 0.95
N MET A 281 -35.19 -16.71 0.30
CA MET A 281 -35.03 -16.83 -1.14
C MET A 281 -36.12 -17.74 -1.71
N LYS A 282 -36.60 -17.37 -2.90
CA LYS A 282 -37.49 -18.20 -3.72
C LYS A 282 -36.96 -18.26 -5.14
N THR A 283 -36.84 -19.47 -5.66
CA THR A 283 -36.62 -19.72 -7.10
C THR A 283 -37.95 -19.56 -7.85
N ASP A 284 -37.89 -18.92 -9.03
CA ASP A 284 -39.08 -18.77 -9.91
C ASP A 284 -39.51 -20.10 -10.52
#